data_069e50ba400a1ec1dbbf302a5e9036ee
#
_entry.id   069e50ba400a1ec1dbbf302a5e9036ee
#
_cell.length_a   1.000
_cell.length_b   1.000
_cell.length_c   1.000
_cell.angle_alpha   90.00
_cell.angle_beta   90.00
_cell.angle_gamma   90.00
#
_symmetry.space_group_name_H-M   'P 1'
#
loop_
_entity.id
_entity.type
_entity.pdbx_description
1 polymer ?
#
loop_
_entity_poly.entity_id
_entity_poly.type
_entity_poly.pdbx_seq_one_letter_code
_entity_poly.pdbx_strand_id
1 'polypeptide(L)'
;MHPFIHPFTEAVQPLWQSKSDWEIYKGLAKKFSELAKDYLGVRKDIVLTPLMHDSPQELGQPFDPKDWKLGECEPIPGKTMPAMTVVERDYGAVYEKFTSVGPLLEKVNNNGKGMAWDTKHEVEYLRKLNGVQPEGAGKGQPKIETAIDAAEMILTLAPETNGHVSKKAWQSLGKITGRDHTHLINASEHTQIRFRDIVAQPRKIVTSPIWSGVESEEVCYTAGYTNVHELIPWRTLTGRQQFYQDHKWMRDFGAAFCAYRPAVDTKTTKKLLGKMPNGNPEITLNFLTPHQKWGIHSTYSENLRMLTLSRGGPHVWISETDAKKAGLVDNDWVEVFNTNGSIACRVIVSQRIPETMILMYHAQEKLVHTPAAETTKKRGGIHNSVTKAVLNPTHMIGGYAQLAYSFNYYGTVGSNRDEWVIVRKMKDIDWMDEPAE
;
A
#
# COMPACT_ATOMS: atom_id res chain seq x y z
N MET A 1 10.45 9.01 -7.78
CA MET A 1 11.25 7.87 -7.28
C MET A 1 12.54 7.85 -8.06
N HIS A 2 13.66 7.55 -7.41
CA HIS A 2 14.95 7.37 -8.10
C HIS A 2 15.10 5.92 -8.60
N PRO A 3 15.88 5.68 -9.67
CA PRO A 3 16.03 4.37 -10.28
C PRO A 3 17.11 3.50 -9.61
N PHE A 4 17.27 3.63 -8.31
CA PHE A 4 18.26 2.86 -7.56
C PHE A 4 17.61 1.95 -6.54
N ILE A 5 18.13 0.74 -6.41
CA ILE A 5 17.82 -0.18 -5.34
C ILE A 5 19.00 -0.27 -4.38
N HIS A 6 18.71 -0.25 -3.11
CA HIS A 6 19.68 -0.41 -2.02
C HIS A 6 19.02 -1.17 -0.87
N PRO A 7 19.78 -1.84 0.00
CA PRO A 7 19.23 -2.58 1.12
C PRO A 7 18.94 -1.64 2.30
N PHE A 8 18.01 -2.08 3.14
CA PHE A 8 17.96 -1.65 4.53
C PHE A 8 18.66 -2.70 5.37
N THR A 9 19.94 -2.51 5.59
CA THR A 9 20.72 -3.34 6.50
C THR A 9 20.63 -2.80 7.92
N GLU A 10 20.79 -3.66 8.89
CA GLU A 10 20.85 -3.24 10.29
C GLU A 10 22.03 -2.31 10.53
N ALA A 11 21.78 -1.18 11.17
CA ALA A 11 22.83 -0.24 11.60
C ALA A 11 23.45 -0.65 12.93
N VAL A 12 22.67 -1.33 13.77
CA VAL A 12 23.07 -1.90 15.07
C VAL A 12 22.32 -3.21 15.28
N GLN A 13 22.88 -4.10 16.07
CA GLN A 13 22.20 -5.33 16.45
C GLN A 13 20.91 -5.02 17.22
N PRO A 14 19.84 -5.81 17.04
CA PRO A 14 18.60 -5.65 17.78
C PRO A 14 18.88 -5.66 19.29
N LEU A 15 18.28 -4.71 20.01
CA LEU A 15 18.40 -4.61 21.46
C LEU A 15 17.36 -5.54 22.13
N TRP A 16 17.70 -6.02 23.32
CA TRP A 16 16.84 -6.88 24.16
C TRP A 16 16.37 -8.15 23.40
N GLN A 17 15.07 -8.37 23.39
CA GLN A 17 14.41 -9.49 22.70
C GLN A 17 13.78 -9.07 21.37
N SER A 18 14.08 -7.87 20.87
CA SER A 18 13.58 -7.43 19.59
C SER A 18 14.10 -8.31 18.45
N LYS A 19 13.29 -8.49 17.44
CA LYS A 19 13.57 -9.36 16.29
C LYS A 19 13.17 -8.65 15.00
N SER A 20 13.80 -9.05 13.91
CA SER A 20 13.36 -8.63 12.58
C SER A 20 11.98 -9.23 12.26
N ASP A 21 11.26 -8.60 11.34
CA ASP A 21 9.97 -9.13 10.86
C ASP A 21 10.09 -10.57 10.38
N TRP A 22 11.17 -10.91 9.68
CA TRP A 22 11.43 -12.27 9.25
C TRP A 22 11.50 -13.25 10.42
N GLU A 23 12.25 -12.94 11.46
CA GLU A 23 12.38 -13.80 12.65
C GLU A 23 11.08 -13.92 13.44
N ILE A 24 10.29 -12.83 13.50
CA ILE A 24 8.98 -12.85 14.14
C ILE A 24 8.05 -13.83 13.41
N TYR A 25 7.90 -13.65 12.08
CA TYR A 25 7.03 -14.51 11.29
C TYR A 25 7.52 -15.97 11.21
N LYS A 26 8.84 -16.17 11.14
CA LYS A 26 9.46 -17.49 11.21
C LYS A 26 9.13 -18.19 12.54
N GLY A 27 9.24 -17.46 13.65
CA GLY A 27 8.88 -17.95 14.98
C GLY A 27 7.39 -18.29 15.09
N LEU A 28 6.52 -17.44 14.56
CA LEU A 28 5.08 -17.69 14.50
C LEU A 28 4.74 -18.92 13.66
N ALA A 29 5.33 -19.05 12.47
CA ALA A 29 5.15 -20.22 11.60
C ALA A 29 5.58 -21.51 12.28
N LYS A 30 6.70 -21.48 13.02
CA LYS A 30 7.19 -22.62 13.78
C LYS A 30 6.19 -23.02 14.88
N LYS A 31 5.79 -22.07 15.71
CA LYS A 31 4.85 -22.35 16.81
C LYS A 31 3.48 -22.78 16.31
N PHE A 32 3.00 -22.17 15.22
CA PHE A 32 1.77 -22.58 14.58
C PHE A 32 1.85 -24.04 14.10
N SER A 33 2.94 -24.44 13.42
CA SER A 33 3.11 -25.79 12.92
C SER A 33 3.15 -26.83 14.03
N GLU A 34 3.81 -26.51 15.16
CA GLU A 34 3.82 -27.39 16.35
C GLU A 34 2.41 -27.64 16.86
N LEU A 35 1.64 -26.58 17.08
CA LEU A 35 0.26 -26.70 17.56
C LEU A 35 -0.68 -27.33 16.52
N ALA A 36 -0.48 -27.01 15.26
CA ALA A 36 -1.33 -27.50 14.19
C ALA A 36 -1.24 -29.00 13.97
N LYS A 37 -0.15 -29.63 14.31
CA LYS A 37 -0.03 -31.12 14.30
C LYS A 37 -1.08 -31.77 15.17
N ASP A 38 -1.34 -31.22 16.36
CA ASP A 38 -2.26 -31.76 17.33
C ASP A 38 -3.72 -31.30 17.09
N TYR A 39 -3.94 -30.08 16.66
CA TYR A 39 -5.28 -29.48 16.61
C TYR A 39 -5.89 -29.39 15.21
N LEU A 40 -5.09 -29.33 14.16
CA LEU A 40 -5.55 -29.20 12.78
C LEU A 40 -5.21 -30.41 11.92
N GLY A 41 -3.97 -30.87 11.94
CA GLY A 41 -3.48 -31.95 11.10
C GLY A 41 -3.62 -31.67 9.61
N VAL A 42 -3.97 -32.72 8.87
CA VAL A 42 -4.24 -32.64 7.43
C VAL A 42 -5.74 -32.46 7.21
N ARG A 43 -6.12 -31.47 6.42
CA ARG A 43 -7.52 -31.17 6.11
C ARG A 43 -7.74 -30.94 4.62
N LYS A 44 -8.95 -31.23 4.17
CA LYS A 44 -9.42 -30.84 2.84
C LYS A 44 -10.08 -29.47 2.93
N ASP A 45 -9.54 -28.53 2.19
CA ASP A 45 -10.05 -27.18 2.08
C ASP A 45 -10.56 -26.92 0.66
N ILE A 46 -11.52 -26.01 0.55
CA ILE A 46 -12.00 -25.52 -0.73
C ILE A 46 -11.24 -24.24 -1.06
N VAL A 47 -10.56 -24.25 -2.19
CA VAL A 47 -9.98 -23.03 -2.79
C VAL A 47 -10.91 -22.54 -3.88
N LEU A 48 -11.39 -21.32 -3.73
CA LEU A 48 -12.15 -20.63 -4.73
C LEU A 48 -11.20 -19.74 -5.55
N THR A 49 -11.10 -20.03 -6.85
CA THR A 49 -10.42 -19.15 -7.79
C THR A 49 -11.47 -18.25 -8.42
N PRO A 50 -11.44 -16.94 -8.14
CA PRO A 50 -12.38 -16.00 -8.77
C PRO A 50 -12.13 -15.88 -10.27
N LEU A 51 -13.02 -15.17 -10.96
CA LEU A 51 -12.81 -14.78 -12.35
C LEU A 51 -11.47 -14.03 -12.48
N MET A 52 -10.68 -14.46 -13.45
CA MET A 52 -9.44 -13.77 -13.82
C MET A 52 -9.62 -13.14 -15.18
N HIS A 53 -9.46 -11.83 -15.25
CA HIS A 53 -9.21 -11.16 -16.51
C HIS A 53 -7.72 -11.28 -16.83
N ASP A 54 -7.41 -11.63 -18.07
CA ASP A 54 -6.05 -11.99 -18.45
C ASP A 54 -5.09 -10.81 -18.47
N SER A 55 -5.62 -9.60 -18.58
CA SER A 55 -4.76 -8.42 -18.56
C SER A 55 -5.46 -7.17 -18.07
N PRO A 56 -4.70 -6.18 -17.53
CA PRO A 56 -5.22 -4.86 -17.28
C PRO A 56 -5.82 -4.18 -18.51
N GLN A 57 -5.42 -4.57 -19.70
CA GLN A 57 -5.98 -4.05 -20.95
C GLN A 57 -7.42 -4.47 -21.16
N GLU A 58 -7.80 -5.70 -20.82
CA GLU A 58 -9.19 -6.15 -20.90
C GLU A 58 -10.09 -5.37 -19.96
N LEU A 59 -9.62 -5.13 -18.74
CA LEU A 59 -10.32 -4.28 -17.78
C LEU A 59 -10.28 -2.80 -18.14
N GLY A 60 -9.30 -2.39 -18.91
CA GLY A 60 -9.16 -1.05 -19.44
C GLY A 60 -10.04 -0.75 -20.66
N GLN A 61 -10.76 -1.73 -21.18
CA GLN A 61 -11.66 -1.52 -22.33
C GLN A 61 -12.94 -0.80 -21.90
N PRO A 62 -13.53 0.03 -22.77
CA PRO A 62 -14.75 0.78 -22.48
C PRO A 62 -16.03 -0.07 -22.62
N PHE A 63 -15.95 -1.38 -22.52
CA PHE A 63 -17.08 -2.31 -22.60
C PHE A 63 -17.12 -3.19 -21.32
N ASP A 64 -18.29 -3.72 -21.05
CA ASP A 64 -18.51 -4.60 -19.91
C ASP A 64 -17.69 -5.89 -20.03
N PRO A 65 -17.20 -6.44 -18.92
CA PRO A 65 -16.59 -7.76 -18.93
C PRO A 65 -17.53 -8.79 -19.55
N LYS A 66 -17.02 -9.62 -20.43
CA LYS A 66 -17.81 -10.67 -21.08
C LYS A 66 -18.33 -11.66 -20.04
N ASP A 67 -19.63 -11.92 -20.10
CA ASP A 67 -20.30 -12.85 -19.21
C ASP A 67 -20.48 -14.21 -19.89
N TRP A 68 -19.81 -15.21 -19.39
CA TRP A 68 -19.94 -16.59 -19.87
C TRP A 68 -21.37 -17.14 -19.71
N LYS A 69 -22.14 -16.68 -18.72
CA LYS A 69 -23.54 -17.10 -18.52
C LYS A 69 -24.46 -16.62 -19.64
N LEU A 70 -24.12 -15.51 -20.27
CA LEU A 70 -24.83 -14.94 -21.38
C LEU A 70 -24.30 -15.46 -22.73
N GLY A 71 -23.30 -16.34 -22.71
CA GLY A 71 -22.68 -16.86 -23.93
C GLY A 71 -21.74 -15.89 -24.65
N GLU A 72 -21.33 -14.84 -23.97
CA GLU A 72 -20.43 -13.81 -24.53
C GLU A 72 -18.97 -14.26 -24.61
N CYS A 73 -18.61 -15.29 -23.87
CA CYS A 73 -17.30 -15.94 -23.91
C CYS A 73 -17.40 -17.41 -23.50
N GLU A 74 -16.35 -18.17 -23.80
CA GLU A 74 -16.25 -19.57 -23.41
C GLU A 74 -16.09 -19.70 -21.89
N PRO A 75 -16.81 -20.63 -21.21
CA PRO A 75 -16.69 -20.86 -19.77
C PRO A 75 -15.43 -21.65 -19.45
N ILE A 76 -14.35 -20.97 -19.09
CA ILE A 76 -13.07 -21.56 -18.68
C ILE A 76 -12.91 -21.41 -17.16
N PRO A 77 -12.92 -22.53 -16.38
CA PRO A 77 -12.80 -22.49 -14.94
C PRO A 77 -11.53 -21.80 -14.47
N GLY A 78 -11.67 -20.84 -13.54
CA GLY A 78 -10.57 -20.03 -13.00
C GLY A 78 -10.06 -18.95 -13.94
N LYS A 79 -10.68 -18.79 -15.12
CA LYS A 79 -10.36 -17.77 -16.11
C LYS A 79 -11.56 -16.89 -16.42
N THR A 80 -12.53 -17.41 -17.13
CA THR A 80 -13.76 -16.69 -17.48
C THR A 80 -14.94 -17.03 -16.58
N MET A 81 -14.85 -18.11 -15.83
CA MET A 81 -15.81 -18.49 -14.79
C MET A 81 -15.08 -18.85 -13.48
N PRO A 82 -15.73 -18.70 -12.33
CA PRO A 82 -15.17 -19.16 -11.05
C PRO A 82 -14.86 -20.66 -11.07
N ALA A 83 -13.79 -21.06 -10.40
CA ALA A 83 -13.48 -22.45 -10.17
C ALA A 83 -13.39 -22.73 -8.68
N MET A 84 -13.86 -23.91 -8.27
CA MET A 84 -13.67 -24.46 -6.94
C MET A 84 -12.80 -25.71 -7.03
N THR A 85 -11.74 -25.74 -6.26
CA THR A 85 -10.84 -26.89 -6.19
C THR A 85 -10.71 -27.32 -4.74
N VAL A 86 -10.86 -28.62 -4.51
CA VAL A 86 -10.55 -29.20 -3.20
C VAL A 86 -9.07 -29.49 -3.15
N VAL A 87 -8.40 -28.93 -2.14
CA VAL A 87 -6.98 -29.13 -1.90
C VAL A 87 -6.77 -29.78 -0.53
N GLU A 88 -5.81 -30.66 -0.43
CA GLU A 88 -5.38 -31.20 0.84
C GLU A 88 -4.26 -30.34 1.41
N ARG A 89 -4.40 -29.90 2.65
CA ARG A 89 -3.45 -29.05 3.34
C ARG A 89 -2.98 -29.72 4.62
N ASP A 90 -1.68 -29.89 4.72
CA ASP A 90 -0.99 -30.24 5.96
C ASP A 90 -0.62 -28.95 6.69
N TYR A 91 -1.36 -28.63 7.74
CA TYR A 91 -1.14 -27.46 8.57
C TYR A 91 0.08 -27.61 9.49
N GLY A 92 0.47 -28.83 9.82
CA GLY A 92 1.71 -29.11 10.54
C GLY A 92 2.97 -28.80 9.76
N ALA A 93 2.88 -28.73 8.42
CA ALA A 93 4.00 -28.44 7.53
C ALA A 93 4.18 -26.95 7.17
N VAL A 94 3.46 -26.03 7.81
CA VAL A 94 3.52 -24.59 7.50
C VAL A 94 4.93 -24.02 7.67
N TYR A 95 5.63 -24.39 8.76
CA TYR A 95 7.01 -23.91 8.99
C TYR A 95 7.98 -24.35 7.90
N GLU A 96 7.93 -25.60 7.48
CA GLU A 96 8.80 -26.12 6.43
C GLU A 96 8.54 -25.45 5.08
N LYS A 97 7.28 -25.16 4.78
CA LYS A 97 6.88 -24.41 3.59
C LYS A 97 7.26 -22.93 3.68
N PHE A 98 7.20 -22.33 4.87
CA PHE A 98 7.59 -20.94 5.09
C PHE A 98 9.11 -20.75 4.92
N THR A 99 9.92 -21.73 5.31
CA THR A 99 11.39 -21.67 5.24
C THR A 99 11.97 -22.26 3.96
N SER A 100 11.17 -22.41 2.92
CA SER A 100 11.61 -22.89 1.61
C SER A 100 10.85 -22.22 0.48
N VAL A 101 11.49 -22.15 -0.68
CA VAL A 101 10.80 -21.74 -1.91
C VAL A 101 9.81 -22.84 -2.32
N GLY A 102 8.59 -22.45 -2.67
CA GLY A 102 7.56 -23.43 -3.06
C GLY A 102 7.84 -24.10 -4.41
N PRO A 103 7.47 -25.37 -4.58
CA PRO A 103 7.75 -26.14 -5.80
C PRO A 103 6.94 -25.66 -7.02
N LEU A 104 5.91 -24.85 -6.81
CA LEU A 104 5.06 -24.38 -7.90
C LEU A 104 5.79 -23.42 -8.84
N LEU A 105 6.80 -22.68 -8.36
CA LEU A 105 7.56 -21.77 -9.20
C LEU A 105 8.23 -22.45 -10.38
N GLU A 106 8.67 -23.70 -10.22
CA GLU A 106 9.26 -24.47 -11.32
C GLU A 106 8.21 -25.07 -12.28
N LYS A 107 6.98 -25.25 -11.81
CA LYS A 107 5.92 -25.91 -12.59
C LYS A 107 5.05 -24.94 -13.37
N VAL A 108 4.73 -23.81 -12.77
CA VAL A 108 3.75 -22.86 -13.34
C VAL A 108 4.41 -21.57 -13.80
N ASN A 109 5.71 -21.45 -13.67
CA ASN A 109 6.49 -20.25 -13.90
C ASN A 109 6.01 -19.09 -12.99
N ASN A 110 6.71 -17.98 -13.07
CA ASN A 110 6.25 -16.76 -12.42
C ASN A 110 5.51 -15.89 -13.42
N ASN A 111 4.50 -15.18 -12.96
CA ASN A 111 3.79 -14.21 -13.75
C ASN A 111 3.45 -12.97 -12.91
N GLY A 112 3.36 -11.86 -13.58
CA GLY A 112 2.98 -10.60 -12.97
C GLY A 112 2.92 -9.48 -13.99
N LYS A 113 2.06 -8.52 -13.78
CA LYS A 113 1.93 -7.35 -14.65
C LYS A 113 1.74 -7.69 -16.14
N GLY A 114 1.01 -8.76 -16.44
CA GLY A 114 0.79 -9.24 -17.80
C GLY A 114 1.97 -9.96 -18.45
N MET A 115 2.92 -10.44 -17.64
CA MET A 115 4.09 -11.16 -18.11
C MET A 115 4.22 -12.51 -17.42
N ALA A 116 4.71 -13.50 -18.17
CA ALA A 116 5.13 -14.79 -17.62
C ALA A 116 6.56 -15.08 -18.06
N TRP A 117 7.33 -15.72 -17.19
CA TRP A 117 8.71 -16.13 -17.47
C TRP A 117 9.05 -17.41 -16.74
N ASP A 118 9.93 -18.20 -17.33
CA ASP A 118 10.46 -19.42 -16.72
C ASP A 118 11.40 -19.05 -15.56
N THR A 119 11.19 -19.63 -14.40
CA THR A 119 11.95 -19.38 -13.17
C THR A 119 12.91 -20.51 -12.79
N LYS A 120 13.08 -21.51 -13.66
CA LYS A 120 13.93 -22.66 -13.34
C LYS A 120 15.39 -22.27 -13.06
N HIS A 121 15.91 -21.34 -13.85
CA HIS A 121 17.27 -20.85 -13.68
C HIS A 121 17.45 -20.14 -12.35
N GLU A 122 16.51 -19.27 -11.99
CA GLU A 122 16.51 -18.53 -10.74
C GLU A 122 16.36 -19.43 -9.51
N VAL A 123 15.51 -20.44 -9.60
CA VAL A 123 15.35 -21.43 -8.52
C VAL A 123 16.61 -22.27 -8.35
N GLU A 124 17.23 -22.71 -9.44
CA GLU A 124 18.49 -23.44 -9.38
C GLU A 124 19.64 -22.59 -8.82
N TYR A 125 19.67 -21.31 -9.18
CA TYR A 125 20.62 -20.36 -8.58
C TYR A 125 20.42 -20.26 -7.06
N LEU A 126 19.17 -20.16 -6.60
CA LEU A 126 18.86 -20.09 -5.16
C LEU A 126 19.24 -21.39 -4.42
N ARG A 127 19.09 -22.56 -5.04
CA ARG A 127 19.59 -23.83 -4.45
C ARG A 127 21.08 -23.80 -4.17
N LYS A 128 21.84 -23.23 -5.11
CA LYS A 128 23.31 -23.09 -4.96
C LYS A 128 23.68 -22.05 -3.92
N LEU A 129 22.92 -20.97 -3.83
CA LEU A 129 23.22 -19.84 -2.95
C LEU A 129 22.80 -20.10 -1.49
N ASN A 130 21.54 -20.50 -1.29
CA ASN A 130 20.93 -20.66 0.04
C ASN A 130 21.02 -22.10 0.57
N GLY A 131 21.41 -23.05 -0.29
CA GLY A 131 21.33 -24.47 0.03
C GLY A 131 19.93 -25.05 -0.17
N VAL A 132 19.80 -26.33 0.10
CA VAL A 132 18.59 -27.12 -0.19
C VAL A 132 18.01 -27.68 1.10
N GLN A 133 16.70 -27.67 1.23
CA GLN A 133 16.02 -28.35 2.32
C GLN A 133 16.20 -29.88 2.21
N PRO A 134 16.76 -30.53 3.24
CA PRO A 134 17.12 -31.95 3.15
C PRO A 134 15.90 -32.88 3.27
N GLU A 135 14.84 -32.45 3.94
CA GLU A 135 13.69 -33.31 4.31
C GLU A 135 12.39 -32.49 4.44
N GLY A 136 11.30 -33.20 4.70
CA GLY A 136 9.99 -32.61 4.96
C GLY A 136 9.29 -32.05 3.72
N ALA A 137 8.31 -31.21 3.93
CA ALA A 137 7.48 -30.63 2.86
C ALA A 137 8.23 -29.69 1.91
N GLY A 138 9.38 -29.17 2.36
CA GLY A 138 10.28 -28.33 1.56
C GLY A 138 11.43 -29.09 0.91
N LYS A 139 11.46 -30.42 0.98
CA LYS A 139 12.57 -31.24 0.47
C LYS A 139 12.91 -30.94 -0.98
N GLY A 140 14.18 -30.70 -1.25
CA GLY A 140 14.70 -30.37 -2.58
C GLY A 140 14.55 -28.90 -3.00
N GLN A 141 13.86 -28.10 -2.19
CA GLN A 141 13.63 -26.67 -2.47
C GLN A 141 14.72 -25.78 -1.86
N PRO A 142 15.00 -24.61 -2.45
CA PRO A 142 15.92 -23.63 -1.86
C PRO A 142 15.48 -23.26 -0.44
N LYS A 143 16.45 -23.17 0.46
CA LYS A 143 16.22 -22.72 1.83
C LYS A 143 15.94 -21.21 1.93
N ILE A 144 15.15 -20.83 2.91
CA ILE A 144 14.91 -19.46 3.35
C ILE A 144 15.02 -19.44 4.87
N GLU A 145 16.21 -19.49 5.41
CA GLU A 145 16.42 -19.57 6.86
C GLU A 145 16.62 -18.21 7.51
N THR A 146 17.19 -17.27 6.79
CA THR A 146 17.52 -15.94 7.29
C THR A 146 16.80 -14.85 6.50
N ALA A 147 16.78 -13.64 7.04
CA ALA A 147 16.29 -12.46 6.31
C ALA A 147 17.10 -12.19 5.04
N ILE A 148 18.39 -12.54 5.03
CA ILE A 148 19.26 -12.40 3.86
C ILE A 148 18.82 -13.40 2.79
N ASP A 149 18.53 -14.65 3.14
CA ASP A 149 18.03 -15.64 2.19
C ASP A 149 16.70 -15.21 1.56
N ALA A 150 15.82 -14.62 2.38
CA ALA A 150 14.56 -14.06 1.90
C ALA A 150 14.78 -12.87 0.94
N ALA A 151 15.71 -11.99 1.25
CA ALA A 151 16.07 -10.86 0.38
C ALA A 151 16.69 -11.35 -0.95
N GLU A 152 17.57 -12.31 -0.91
CA GLU A 152 18.13 -12.93 -2.14
C GLU A 152 17.05 -13.61 -2.98
N MET A 153 16.11 -14.31 -2.34
CA MET A 153 14.97 -14.91 -3.03
C MET A 153 14.12 -13.85 -3.73
N ILE A 154 13.75 -12.78 -3.02
CA ILE A 154 12.94 -11.70 -3.58
C ILE A 154 13.64 -11.07 -4.79
N LEU A 155 14.91 -10.71 -4.65
CA LEU A 155 15.67 -10.07 -5.73
C LEU A 155 15.90 -11.02 -6.91
N THR A 156 16.13 -12.30 -6.64
CA THR A 156 16.36 -13.30 -7.69
C THR A 156 15.08 -13.57 -8.50
N LEU A 157 13.93 -13.65 -7.83
CA LEU A 157 12.65 -13.98 -8.48
C LEU A 157 11.88 -12.75 -8.98
N ALA A 158 12.24 -11.56 -8.54
CA ALA A 158 11.55 -10.34 -8.98
C ALA A 158 11.93 -10.01 -10.44
N PRO A 159 10.95 -9.81 -11.33
CA PRO A 159 11.21 -9.50 -12.72
C PRO A 159 11.83 -8.12 -12.92
N GLU A 160 11.73 -7.25 -11.92
CA GLU A 160 12.35 -5.94 -11.88
C GLU A 160 13.88 -6.00 -11.72
N THR A 161 14.37 -7.03 -11.06
CA THR A 161 15.80 -7.17 -10.72
C THR A 161 16.54 -8.25 -11.48
N ASN A 162 15.82 -9.03 -12.30
CA ASN A 162 16.41 -10.04 -13.19
C ASN A 162 16.34 -9.67 -14.69
N GLY A 163 15.91 -8.45 -15.01
CA GLY A 163 15.86 -7.91 -16.36
C GLY A 163 14.64 -8.29 -17.21
N HIS A 164 13.80 -9.22 -16.76
CA HIS A 164 12.66 -9.69 -17.56
C HIS A 164 11.62 -8.60 -17.85
N VAL A 165 11.25 -7.78 -16.85
CA VAL A 165 10.27 -6.68 -17.04
C VAL A 165 10.82 -5.67 -18.04
N SER A 166 12.06 -5.26 -17.85
CA SER A 166 12.68 -4.24 -18.67
C SER A 166 12.79 -4.69 -20.13
N LYS A 167 13.30 -5.88 -20.38
CA LYS A 167 13.42 -6.45 -21.72
C LYS A 167 12.08 -6.47 -22.46
N LYS A 168 11.05 -7.05 -21.85
CA LYS A 168 9.72 -7.12 -22.49
C LYS A 168 9.06 -5.76 -22.66
N ALA A 169 9.26 -4.85 -21.71
CA ALA A 169 8.71 -3.51 -21.80
C ALA A 169 9.33 -2.72 -22.95
N TRP A 170 10.64 -2.76 -23.13
CA TRP A 170 11.33 -2.14 -24.26
C TRP A 170 10.99 -2.78 -25.61
N GLN A 171 10.84 -4.10 -25.65
CA GLN A 171 10.36 -4.80 -26.84
C GLN A 171 8.94 -4.36 -27.22
N SER A 172 8.05 -4.25 -26.25
CA SER A 172 6.69 -3.77 -26.47
C SER A 172 6.66 -2.33 -26.95
N LEU A 173 7.47 -1.45 -26.35
CA LEU A 173 7.59 -0.06 -26.78
C LEU A 173 8.08 0.03 -28.22
N GLY A 174 9.12 -0.72 -28.58
CA GLY A 174 9.62 -0.77 -29.96
C GLY A 174 8.56 -1.19 -30.99
N LYS A 175 7.75 -2.19 -30.65
CA LYS A 175 6.63 -2.63 -31.51
C LYS A 175 5.56 -1.56 -31.68
N ILE A 176 5.23 -0.82 -30.61
CA ILE A 176 4.18 0.21 -30.64
C ILE A 176 4.65 1.47 -31.38
N THR A 177 5.88 1.89 -31.14
CA THR A 177 6.43 3.15 -31.68
C THR A 177 7.12 3.00 -33.02
N GLY A 178 7.51 1.77 -33.39
CA GLY A 178 8.38 1.53 -34.56
C GLY A 178 9.82 1.98 -34.39
N ARG A 179 10.25 2.36 -33.17
CA ARG A 179 11.59 2.83 -32.86
C ARG A 179 12.47 1.69 -32.36
N ASP A 180 13.77 1.76 -32.66
CA ASP A 180 14.76 0.81 -32.18
C ASP A 180 15.19 1.13 -30.75
N HIS A 181 14.88 0.25 -29.82
CA HIS A 181 15.32 0.29 -28.43
C HIS A 181 16.23 -0.89 -28.08
N THR A 182 16.87 -1.52 -29.07
CA THR A 182 17.70 -2.73 -28.89
C THR A 182 18.82 -2.51 -27.90
N HIS A 183 19.45 -1.35 -27.90
CA HIS A 183 20.53 -1.00 -26.96
C HIS A 183 20.05 -1.02 -25.50
N LEU A 184 18.82 -0.56 -25.22
CA LEU A 184 18.24 -0.58 -23.87
C LEU A 184 17.81 -2.00 -23.47
N ILE A 185 17.32 -2.79 -24.42
CA ILE A 185 16.97 -4.20 -24.21
C ILE A 185 18.23 -4.97 -23.82
N ASN A 186 19.31 -4.82 -24.58
CA ASN A 186 20.57 -5.49 -24.33
C ASN A 186 21.17 -5.10 -22.98
N ALA A 187 21.14 -3.81 -22.63
CA ALA A 187 21.59 -3.33 -21.33
C ALA A 187 20.79 -3.94 -20.16
N SER A 188 19.50 -4.23 -20.39
CA SER A 188 18.61 -4.80 -19.37
C SER A 188 18.71 -6.32 -19.26
N GLU A 189 19.02 -7.02 -20.34
CA GLU A 189 19.02 -8.49 -20.43
C GLU A 189 20.01 -9.16 -19.47
N HIS A 190 21.12 -8.49 -19.20
CA HIS A 190 22.17 -8.98 -18.31
C HIS A 190 22.09 -8.38 -16.90
N THR A 191 21.06 -7.58 -16.62
CA THR A 191 20.89 -6.97 -15.31
C THR A 191 20.33 -8.01 -14.35
N GLN A 192 21.22 -8.57 -13.55
CA GLN A 192 20.85 -9.42 -12.41
C GLN A 192 21.34 -8.74 -11.13
N ILE A 193 20.41 -8.24 -10.35
CA ILE A 193 20.71 -7.56 -9.09
C ILE A 193 20.49 -8.54 -7.95
N ARG A 194 21.50 -8.74 -7.14
CA ARG A 194 21.48 -9.63 -5.98
C ARG A 194 21.68 -8.82 -4.70
N PHE A 195 21.23 -9.36 -3.58
CA PHE A 195 21.37 -8.68 -2.30
C PHE A 195 22.83 -8.32 -1.99
N ARG A 196 23.75 -9.22 -2.27
CA ARG A 196 25.19 -9.00 -2.08
C ARG A 196 25.73 -7.81 -2.89
N ASP A 197 25.18 -7.58 -4.08
CA ASP A 197 25.61 -6.47 -4.93
C ASP A 197 25.16 -5.12 -4.35
N ILE A 198 23.96 -5.07 -3.78
CA ILE A 198 23.39 -3.83 -3.25
C ILE A 198 23.81 -3.49 -1.83
N VAL A 199 24.34 -4.47 -1.08
CA VAL A 199 24.93 -4.24 0.27
C VAL A 199 26.14 -3.33 0.18
N ALA A 200 26.99 -3.51 -0.85
CA ALA A 200 28.19 -2.71 -1.01
C ALA A 200 27.88 -1.31 -1.54
N GLN A 201 26.94 -1.19 -2.45
CA GLN A 201 26.54 0.09 -3.05
C GLN A 201 25.16 -0.01 -3.72
N PRO A 202 24.39 1.08 -3.80
CA PRO A 202 23.16 1.12 -4.57
C PRO A 202 23.40 0.72 -6.03
N ARG A 203 22.45 -0.02 -6.60
CA ARG A 203 22.49 -0.42 -8.02
C ARG A 203 21.38 0.30 -8.77
N LYS A 204 21.71 0.81 -9.95
CA LYS A 204 20.71 1.39 -10.87
C LYS A 204 19.86 0.27 -11.44
N ILE A 205 18.55 0.50 -11.50
CA ILE A 205 17.59 -0.43 -12.11
C ILE A 205 17.03 0.21 -13.36
N VAL A 206 17.06 -0.52 -14.46
CA VAL A 206 16.32 -0.19 -15.68
C VAL A 206 15.10 -1.11 -15.72
N THR A 207 13.96 -0.65 -15.24
CA THR A 207 12.80 -1.54 -15.03
C THR A 207 11.80 -1.49 -16.18
N SER A 208 11.59 -0.36 -16.80
CA SER A 208 10.73 -0.23 -17.98
C SER A 208 10.75 1.19 -18.54
N PRO A 209 10.22 1.41 -19.75
CA PRO A 209 10.02 2.76 -20.33
C PRO A 209 9.09 3.66 -19.51
N ILE A 210 8.25 3.09 -18.65
CA ILE A 210 7.34 3.84 -17.77
C ILE A 210 8.07 4.33 -16.53
N TRP A 211 9.24 3.82 -16.25
CA TRP A 211 10.09 4.23 -15.13
C TRP A 211 11.13 5.24 -15.57
N SER A 212 11.23 6.32 -14.82
CA SER A 212 12.29 7.28 -15.07
C SER A 212 13.65 6.66 -14.81
N GLY A 213 14.47 6.66 -15.82
CA GLY A 213 15.88 6.36 -15.70
C GLY A 213 16.64 7.37 -16.52
N VAL A 214 17.76 7.84 -16.03
CA VAL A 214 18.76 8.51 -16.88
C VAL A 214 19.57 7.39 -17.51
N GLU A 215 19.30 7.11 -18.78
CA GLU A 215 20.02 6.10 -19.54
C GLU A 215 21.38 6.63 -20.00
N SER A 216 21.42 7.92 -20.28
CA SER A 216 22.61 8.70 -20.59
C SER A 216 22.31 10.17 -20.30
N GLU A 217 23.27 11.05 -20.49
CA GLU A 217 23.04 12.50 -20.41
C GLU A 217 22.02 12.99 -21.45
N GLU A 218 21.84 12.24 -22.54
CA GLU A 218 20.96 12.60 -23.66
C GLU A 218 19.57 11.95 -23.57
N VAL A 219 19.41 10.85 -22.80
CA VAL A 219 18.18 10.07 -22.74
C VAL A 219 17.67 9.97 -21.32
N CYS A 220 16.58 10.65 -21.06
CA CYS A 220 15.86 10.61 -19.78
C CYS A 220 14.42 10.15 -20.00
N TYR A 221 14.08 8.98 -19.46
CA TYR A 221 12.73 8.48 -19.49
C TYR A 221 12.03 8.71 -18.15
N THR A 222 10.94 9.43 -18.19
CA THR A 222 10.01 9.56 -17.06
C THR A 222 8.66 8.96 -17.45
N ALA A 223 7.81 8.67 -16.49
CA ALA A 223 6.44 8.21 -16.78
C ALA A 223 5.71 9.23 -17.70
N GLY A 224 5.89 10.52 -17.43
CA GLY A 224 5.34 11.58 -18.28
C GLY A 224 5.98 11.62 -19.66
N TYR A 225 7.28 11.37 -19.77
CA TYR A 225 7.98 11.36 -21.05
C TYR A 225 7.40 10.28 -21.97
N THR A 226 7.35 9.03 -21.53
CA THR A 226 6.87 7.92 -22.36
C THR A 226 5.43 8.10 -22.82
N ASN A 227 4.56 8.62 -21.98
CA ASN A 227 3.18 8.84 -22.35
C ASN A 227 2.99 10.05 -23.29
N VAL A 228 3.75 11.12 -23.11
CA VAL A 228 3.58 12.37 -23.86
C VAL A 228 4.43 12.37 -25.13
N HIS A 229 5.69 11.95 -25.08
CA HIS A 229 6.62 12.02 -26.20
C HIS A 229 6.63 10.76 -27.08
N GLU A 230 6.48 9.58 -26.43
CA GLU A 230 6.42 8.32 -27.15
C GLU A 230 4.99 7.89 -27.48
N LEU A 231 3.99 8.66 -27.04
CA LEU A 231 2.56 8.42 -27.27
C LEU A 231 2.10 7.04 -26.79
N ILE A 232 2.73 6.52 -25.75
CA ILE A 232 2.33 5.26 -25.12
C ILE A 232 1.02 5.50 -24.35
N PRO A 233 0.00 4.69 -24.57
CA PRO A 233 -1.27 4.84 -23.88
C PRO A 233 -1.10 4.78 -22.35
N TRP A 234 -1.81 5.65 -21.64
CA TRP A 234 -1.94 5.57 -20.19
C TRP A 234 -2.69 4.29 -19.81
N ARG A 235 -2.41 3.78 -18.62
CA ARG A 235 -3.14 2.62 -18.07
C ARG A 235 -4.52 3.03 -17.54
N THR A 236 -5.33 3.57 -18.42
CA THR A 236 -6.71 3.99 -18.18
C THR A 236 -7.64 3.31 -19.18
N LEU A 237 -8.93 3.38 -18.96
CA LEU A 237 -9.94 2.79 -19.88
C LEU A 237 -9.73 3.16 -21.35
N THR A 238 -9.37 4.40 -21.61
CA THR A 238 -9.22 4.93 -22.98
C THR A 238 -7.77 5.08 -23.41
N GLY A 239 -6.82 4.72 -22.56
CA GLY A 239 -5.40 4.96 -22.80
C GLY A 239 -4.98 6.42 -22.71
N ARG A 240 -5.85 7.32 -22.24
CA ARG A 240 -5.62 8.77 -22.15
C ARG A 240 -5.83 9.26 -20.73
N GLN A 241 -5.18 10.34 -20.37
CA GLN A 241 -5.66 11.16 -19.25
C GLN A 241 -6.94 11.85 -19.70
N GLN A 242 -7.99 11.74 -18.90
CA GLN A 242 -9.29 12.25 -19.26
C GLN A 242 -10.03 12.79 -18.04
N PHE A 243 -10.82 13.83 -18.27
CA PHE A 243 -11.72 14.42 -17.29
C PHE A 243 -13.15 13.88 -17.40
N TYR A 244 -13.44 13.15 -18.47
CA TYR A 244 -14.72 12.52 -18.74
C TYR A 244 -14.50 11.03 -19.05
N GLN A 245 -15.20 10.15 -18.33
CA GLN A 245 -15.18 8.72 -18.55
C GLN A 245 -16.47 8.28 -19.20
N ASP A 246 -16.40 7.97 -20.50
CA ASP A 246 -17.56 7.54 -21.29
C ASP A 246 -17.81 6.03 -21.09
N HIS A 247 -18.04 5.64 -19.87
CA HIS A 247 -18.45 4.29 -19.53
C HIS A 247 -19.91 4.33 -19.03
N LYS A 248 -20.75 3.39 -19.51
CA LYS A 248 -22.18 3.38 -19.19
C LYS A 248 -22.46 3.52 -17.70
N TRP A 249 -21.84 2.72 -16.86
CA TRP A 249 -22.06 2.77 -15.41
C TRP A 249 -21.55 4.05 -14.77
N MET A 250 -20.43 4.60 -15.25
CA MET A 250 -19.95 5.89 -14.76
C MET A 250 -20.94 7.00 -15.05
N ARG A 251 -21.59 6.98 -16.24
CA ARG A 251 -22.66 7.93 -16.60
C ARG A 251 -23.90 7.72 -15.77
N ASP A 252 -24.37 6.47 -15.65
CA ASP A 252 -25.59 6.12 -14.91
C ASP A 252 -25.51 6.51 -13.43
N PHE A 253 -24.32 6.37 -12.83
CA PHE A 253 -24.08 6.79 -11.44
C PHE A 253 -23.62 8.24 -11.28
N GLY A 254 -23.58 9.02 -12.36
CA GLY A 254 -23.23 10.44 -12.33
C GLY A 254 -21.77 10.69 -11.93
N ALA A 255 -20.86 9.74 -12.18
CA ALA A 255 -19.44 9.86 -11.88
C ALA A 255 -18.55 9.97 -13.12
N ALA A 256 -19.15 10.14 -14.30
CA ALA A 256 -18.42 10.26 -15.57
C ALA A 256 -17.61 11.55 -15.68
N PHE A 257 -17.99 12.58 -14.94
CA PHE A 257 -17.34 13.90 -14.95
C PHE A 257 -16.62 14.17 -13.63
N CYS A 258 -15.42 14.78 -13.70
CA CYS A 258 -14.74 15.34 -12.55
C CYS A 258 -15.45 16.63 -12.10
N ALA A 259 -16.47 16.49 -11.28
CA ALA A 259 -17.21 17.61 -10.70
C ALA A 259 -16.94 17.70 -9.19
N TYR A 260 -16.84 18.92 -8.69
CA TYR A 260 -16.76 19.14 -7.25
C TYR A 260 -18.01 18.58 -6.56
N ARG A 261 -17.80 17.80 -5.52
CA ARG A 261 -18.83 17.33 -4.60
C ARG A 261 -18.38 17.67 -3.18
N PRO A 262 -19.26 18.25 -2.35
CA PRO A 262 -18.91 18.51 -0.95
C PRO A 262 -18.64 17.17 -0.22
N ALA A 263 -17.78 17.24 0.80
CA ALA A 263 -17.53 16.09 1.66
C ALA A 263 -18.83 15.52 2.22
N VAL A 264 -18.96 14.20 2.25
CA VAL A 264 -20.19 13.49 2.56
C VAL A 264 -20.75 13.86 3.94
N ASP A 265 -19.88 14.08 4.90
CA ASP A 265 -20.24 14.36 6.30
C ASP A 265 -20.33 15.86 6.66
N THR A 266 -20.14 16.76 5.69
CA THR A 266 -20.18 18.21 5.96
C THR A 266 -21.42 18.64 6.74
N LYS A 267 -22.59 18.16 6.34
CA LYS A 267 -23.85 18.51 6.98
C LYS A 267 -24.02 17.85 8.36
N THR A 268 -23.57 16.62 8.50
CA THR A 268 -23.68 15.85 9.74
C THR A 268 -22.73 16.36 10.81
N THR A 269 -21.51 16.65 10.46
CA THR A 269 -20.52 17.24 11.36
C THR A 269 -20.95 18.61 11.86
N LYS A 270 -21.43 19.48 10.98
CA LYS A 270 -21.95 20.81 11.39
C LYS A 270 -23.15 20.74 12.39
N LYS A 271 -23.94 19.67 12.32
CA LYS A 271 -25.03 19.45 13.28
C LYS A 271 -24.56 19.09 14.69
N LEU A 272 -23.31 18.66 14.84
CA LEU A 272 -22.74 18.36 16.16
C LEU A 272 -22.25 19.62 16.90
N LEU A 273 -22.03 20.72 16.18
CA LEU A 273 -21.55 21.97 16.77
C LEU A 273 -22.44 22.40 17.92
N GLY A 274 -21.88 22.62 19.09
CA GLY A 274 -22.59 22.97 20.30
C GLY A 274 -23.47 21.87 20.92
N LYS A 275 -23.45 20.64 20.41
CA LYS A 275 -24.26 19.53 20.98
C LYS A 275 -23.59 18.82 22.16
N MET A 276 -22.28 18.90 22.26
CA MET A 276 -21.47 18.29 23.34
C MET A 276 -20.53 19.35 23.95
N PRO A 277 -21.06 20.48 24.46
CA PRO A 277 -20.24 21.60 24.87
C PRO A 277 -19.41 21.25 26.09
N ASN A 278 -18.13 21.66 26.13
CA ASN A 278 -17.27 21.62 27.28
C ASN A 278 -17.03 23.03 27.89
N GLY A 279 -17.71 24.04 27.37
CA GLY A 279 -17.55 25.44 27.76
C GLY A 279 -16.57 26.24 26.93
N ASN A 280 -15.76 25.58 26.09
CA ASN A 280 -14.82 26.25 25.19
C ASN A 280 -15.45 26.50 23.81
N PRO A 281 -14.97 27.51 23.07
CA PRO A 281 -15.39 27.73 21.69
C PRO A 281 -15.12 26.54 20.78
N GLU A 282 -16.03 26.28 19.86
CA GLU A 282 -15.94 25.23 18.85
C GLU A 282 -15.91 25.83 17.44
N ILE A 283 -15.04 25.34 16.61
CA ILE A 283 -15.00 25.70 15.18
C ILE A 283 -15.00 24.46 14.30
N THR A 284 -15.54 24.61 13.08
CA THR A 284 -15.55 23.56 12.07
C THR A 284 -14.46 23.82 11.04
N LEU A 285 -13.63 22.82 10.76
CA LEU A 285 -12.54 22.91 9.82
C LEU A 285 -12.51 21.69 8.88
N ASN A 286 -11.99 21.89 7.68
CA ASN A 286 -11.70 20.79 6.75
C ASN A 286 -10.42 20.07 7.20
N PHE A 287 -10.48 18.74 7.32
CA PHE A 287 -9.43 17.92 7.89
C PHE A 287 -8.60 17.25 6.81
N LEU A 288 -7.31 17.54 6.78
CA LEU A 288 -6.35 16.95 5.84
C LEU A 288 -5.35 16.06 6.56
N THR A 289 -4.98 14.96 5.90
CA THR A 289 -4.08 13.94 6.43
C THR A 289 -2.93 13.61 5.49
N PRO A 290 -1.95 14.51 5.32
CA PRO A 290 -0.78 14.25 4.48
C PRO A 290 0.21 13.32 5.18
N HIS A 291 1.17 12.80 4.40
CA HIS A 291 2.34 12.12 4.95
C HIS A 291 3.19 13.07 5.80
N GLN A 292 3.72 12.55 6.89
CA GLN A 292 4.60 13.37 7.73
C GLN A 292 6.00 13.49 7.10
N LYS A 293 6.63 14.65 7.40
CA LYS A 293 7.95 14.97 6.87
C LYS A 293 9.07 14.14 7.50
N TRP A 294 8.94 13.82 8.78
CA TRP A 294 10.02 13.29 9.61
C TRP A 294 9.81 11.85 10.07
N GLY A 295 8.86 11.16 9.48
CA GLY A 295 8.56 9.79 9.84
C GLY A 295 7.97 9.02 8.66
N ILE A 296 7.93 7.71 8.81
CA ILE A 296 7.28 6.78 7.89
C ILE A 296 6.19 6.08 8.69
N HIS A 297 4.96 6.57 8.59
CA HIS A 297 3.88 6.17 9.48
C HIS A 297 4.28 6.37 10.94
N SER A 298 4.15 5.36 11.80
CA SER A 298 4.59 5.41 13.20
C SER A 298 6.09 5.13 13.39
N THR A 299 6.78 4.73 12.34
CA THR A 299 8.23 4.47 12.40
C THR A 299 8.98 5.76 12.75
N TYR A 300 9.88 5.68 13.71
CA TYR A 300 10.66 6.76 14.29
C TYR A 300 9.91 7.68 15.26
N SER A 301 8.64 7.41 15.57
CA SER A 301 7.85 8.26 16.49
C SER A 301 8.42 8.32 17.90
N GLU A 302 9.12 7.26 18.33
CA GLU A 302 9.77 7.14 19.64
C GLU A 302 11.23 7.63 19.67
N ASN A 303 11.81 7.95 18.52
CA ASN A 303 13.18 8.40 18.44
C ASN A 303 13.28 9.85 18.96
N LEU A 304 14.11 10.09 19.96
CA LEU A 304 14.25 11.40 20.62
C LEU A 304 14.60 12.53 19.65
N ARG A 305 15.44 12.30 18.66
CA ARG A 305 15.79 13.31 17.67
C ARG A 305 14.60 13.64 16.76
N MET A 306 13.82 12.62 16.38
CA MET A 306 12.61 12.80 15.57
C MET A 306 11.52 13.51 16.38
N LEU A 307 11.36 13.18 17.66
CA LEU A 307 10.46 13.89 18.56
C LEU A 307 10.83 15.38 18.68
N THR A 308 12.11 15.70 18.74
CA THR A 308 12.59 17.08 18.74
C THR A 308 12.22 17.82 17.46
N LEU A 309 12.35 17.18 16.29
CA LEU A 309 12.01 17.76 14.99
C LEU A 309 10.51 17.90 14.75
N SER A 310 9.70 17.00 15.29
CA SER A 310 8.26 16.91 15.05
C SER A 310 7.39 17.32 16.23
N ARG A 311 7.96 17.86 17.30
CA ARG A 311 7.33 18.19 18.60
C ARG A 311 6.81 16.98 19.38
N GLY A 312 6.99 15.75 18.91
CA GLY A 312 6.55 14.51 19.55
C GLY A 312 5.04 14.38 19.75
N GLY A 313 4.56 13.14 19.73
CA GLY A 313 3.16 12.81 19.95
C GLY A 313 2.20 13.31 18.87
N PRO A 314 0.91 13.08 19.02
CA PRO A 314 -0.10 13.51 18.07
C PRO A 314 -0.30 15.03 18.12
N HIS A 315 -0.28 15.66 16.98
CA HIS A 315 -0.51 17.08 16.85
C HIS A 315 -1.26 17.43 15.55
N VAL A 316 -1.97 18.54 15.60
CA VAL A 316 -2.67 19.13 14.45
C VAL A 316 -2.18 20.53 14.20
N TRP A 317 -2.11 20.91 12.94
CA TRP A 317 -1.72 22.24 12.49
C TRP A 317 -2.96 23.06 12.15
N ILE A 318 -3.04 24.27 12.66
CA ILE A 318 -4.16 25.19 12.45
C ILE A 318 -3.64 26.59 12.07
N SER A 319 -4.43 27.36 11.32
CA SER A 319 -4.11 28.75 11.02
C SER A 319 -4.18 29.62 12.28
N GLU A 320 -3.39 30.72 12.32
CA GLU A 320 -3.46 31.68 13.42
C GLU A 320 -4.86 32.32 13.56
N THR A 321 -5.52 32.55 12.43
CA THR A 321 -6.86 33.14 12.41
C THR A 321 -7.89 32.20 13.04
N ASP A 322 -7.87 30.92 12.66
CA ASP A 322 -8.82 29.95 13.21
C ASP A 322 -8.48 29.59 14.66
N ALA A 323 -7.21 29.55 15.03
CA ALA A 323 -6.79 29.40 16.42
C ALA A 323 -7.35 30.52 17.30
N LYS A 324 -7.28 31.77 16.88
CA LYS A 324 -7.89 32.91 17.59
C LYS A 324 -9.41 32.76 17.73
N LYS A 325 -10.11 32.33 16.67
CA LYS A 325 -11.57 32.11 16.72
C LYS A 325 -11.94 31.01 17.74
N ALA A 326 -11.11 29.99 17.89
CA ALA A 326 -11.31 28.89 18.81
C ALA A 326 -10.71 29.14 20.22
N GLY A 327 -10.12 30.31 20.46
CA GLY A 327 -9.43 30.61 21.73
C GLY A 327 -8.22 29.71 22.02
N LEU A 328 -7.52 29.29 20.97
CA LEU A 328 -6.37 28.39 21.05
C LEU A 328 -5.04 29.13 20.97
N VAL A 329 -4.09 28.65 21.72
CA VAL A 329 -2.66 29.05 21.61
C VAL A 329 -1.81 27.83 21.25
N ASP A 330 -0.61 28.10 20.71
CA ASP A 330 0.32 27.04 20.34
C ASP A 330 0.57 26.07 21.52
N ASN A 331 0.54 24.78 21.22
CA ASN A 331 0.72 23.69 22.19
C ASN A 331 -0.46 23.38 23.13
N ASP A 332 -1.60 24.03 23.00
CA ASP A 332 -2.82 23.65 23.73
C ASP A 332 -3.24 22.22 23.36
N TRP A 333 -3.80 21.51 24.34
CA TRP A 333 -4.50 20.26 24.07
C TRP A 333 -5.88 20.54 23.50
N VAL A 334 -6.16 19.89 22.38
CA VAL A 334 -7.43 20.02 21.67
C VAL A 334 -8.07 18.68 21.43
N GLU A 335 -9.37 18.66 21.43
CA GLU A 335 -10.16 17.58 20.89
C GLU A 335 -10.61 17.92 19.47
N VAL A 336 -10.35 16.98 18.54
CA VAL A 336 -10.78 17.04 17.15
C VAL A 336 -11.77 15.91 16.94
N PHE A 337 -13.01 16.21 16.60
CA PHE A 337 -14.05 15.19 16.53
C PHE A 337 -15.08 15.44 15.43
N ASN A 338 -15.78 14.38 15.06
CA ASN A 338 -16.92 14.39 14.16
C ASN A 338 -17.83 13.19 14.43
N THR A 339 -18.75 12.88 13.51
CA THR A 339 -19.67 11.72 13.65
C THR A 339 -18.97 10.37 13.62
N ASN A 340 -17.70 10.29 13.22
CA ASN A 340 -16.95 9.04 13.10
C ASN A 340 -16.16 8.73 14.37
N GLY A 341 -15.75 9.76 15.12
CA GLY A 341 -14.97 9.59 16.35
C GLY A 341 -14.28 10.87 16.80
N SER A 342 -13.26 10.70 17.65
CA SER A 342 -12.52 11.82 18.23
C SER A 342 -11.01 11.52 18.32
N ILE A 343 -10.23 12.59 18.39
CA ILE A 343 -8.79 12.61 18.57
C ILE A 343 -8.46 13.62 19.68
N ALA A 344 -7.62 13.24 20.63
CA ALA A 344 -6.99 14.15 21.56
C ALA A 344 -5.54 14.39 21.10
N CYS A 345 -5.17 15.65 20.87
CA CYS A 345 -3.85 16.00 20.34
C CYS A 345 -3.46 17.43 20.72
N ARG A 346 -2.20 17.78 20.48
CA ARG A 346 -1.73 19.15 20.68
C ARG A 346 -1.90 19.97 19.40
N VAL A 347 -2.18 21.25 19.55
CA VAL A 347 -2.28 22.17 18.42
C VAL A 347 -0.95 22.83 18.11
N ILE A 348 -0.62 22.94 16.83
CA ILE A 348 0.45 23.77 16.31
C ILE A 348 -0.18 24.93 15.57
N VAL A 349 0.00 26.14 16.07
CA VAL A 349 -0.51 27.36 15.43
C VAL A 349 0.52 27.85 14.41
N SER A 350 0.13 28.02 13.15
CA SER A 350 1.07 28.33 12.09
C SER A 350 0.46 29.14 10.95
N GLN A 351 1.23 30.07 10.40
CA GLN A 351 0.89 30.79 9.17
C GLN A 351 0.98 29.92 7.90
N ARG A 352 1.49 28.69 8.00
CA ARG A 352 1.61 27.78 6.87
C ARG A 352 0.30 27.08 6.49
N ILE A 353 -0.70 27.16 7.36
CA ILE A 353 -2.00 26.55 7.16
C ILE A 353 -3.01 27.64 6.78
N PRO A 354 -3.71 27.50 5.65
CA PRO A 354 -4.80 28.42 5.30
C PRO A 354 -5.95 28.32 6.28
N GLU A 355 -6.75 29.41 6.34
CA GLU A 355 -7.98 29.41 7.10
C GLU A 355 -8.94 28.32 6.64
N THR A 356 -9.81 27.88 7.54
CA THR A 356 -10.81 26.82 7.35
C THR A 356 -10.25 25.42 7.20
N MET A 357 -8.94 25.25 7.37
CA MET A 357 -8.25 23.95 7.28
C MET A 357 -7.54 23.58 8.57
N ILE A 358 -7.51 22.29 8.83
CA ILE A 358 -6.67 21.68 9.86
C ILE A 358 -5.97 20.48 9.28
N LEU A 359 -4.70 20.30 9.63
CA LEU A 359 -3.85 19.27 9.07
C LEU A 359 -3.29 18.38 10.19
N MET A 360 -3.41 17.08 10.03
CA MET A 360 -2.73 16.11 10.88
C MET A 360 -1.88 15.20 10.02
N TYR A 361 -0.62 15.05 10.36
CA TYR A 361 0.20 14.02 9.75
C TYR A 361 -0.36 12.64 10.07
N HIS A 362 -0.54 11.80 9.05
CA HIS A 362 -1.15 10.50 9.25
C HIS A 362 -0.23 9.50 9.95
N ALA A 363 -0.86 8.50 10.59
CA ALA A 363 -0.18 7.37 11.22
C ALA A 363 0.83 7.72 12.33
N GLN A 364 0.54 8.77 13.09
CA GLN A 364 1.31 9.07 14.29
C GLN A 364 1.05 8.03 15.40
N GLU A 365 1.93 7.98 16.38
CA GLU A 365 1.80 7.13 17.55
C GLU A 365 0.51 7.52 18.33
N LYS A 366 -0.20 6.53 18.87
CA LYS A 366 -1.53 6.72 19.49
C LYS A 366 -1.67 6.15 20.92
N LEU A 367 -0.66 5.51 21.45
CA LEU A 367 -0.71 4.87 22.77
C LEU A 367 0.06 5.67 23.81
N VAL A 368 1.28 6.04 23.49
CA VAL A 368 2.11 6.89 24.32
C VAL A 368 1.81 8.35 23.97
N HIS A 369 1.79 9.24 24.93
CA HIS A 369 1.53 10.68 24.74
C HIS A 369 0.12 11.04 24.23
N THR A 370 -0.87 10.15 24.43
CA THR A 370 -2.25 10.39 23.97
C THR A 370 -3.22 10.25 25.14
N PRO A 371 -3.80 11.34 25.66
CA PRO A 371 -4.81 11.29 26.73
C PRO A 371 -6.16 10.80 26.20
N ALA A 372 -7.12 10.62 27.07
CA ALA A 372 -8.49 10.36 26.69
C ALA A 372 -9.10 11.55 25.95
N ALA A 373 -9.86 11.26 24.89
CA ALA A 373 -10.70 12.25 24.26
C ALA A 373 -11.93 12.53 25.13
N GLU A 374 -12.31 13.79 25.31
CA GLU A 374 -13.43 14.17 26.18
C GLU A 374 -14.77 13.60 25.73
N THR A 375 -14.99 13.52 24.40
CA THR A 375 -16.25 13.01 23.81
C THR A 375 -16.42 11.52 24.01
N THR A 376 -15.37 10.73 23.76
CA THR A 376 -15.46 9.26 23.76
C THR A 376 -15.05 8.63 25.08
N LYS A 377 -14.36 9.36 25.95
CA LYS A 377 -13.74 8.85 27.18
C LYS A 377 -12.79 7.68 26.94
N LYS A 378 -12.24 7.60 25.73
CA LYS A 378 -11.27 6.58 25.31
C LYS A 378 -9.98 7.27 24.92
N ARG A 379 -8.88 6.55 24.96
CA ARG A 379 -7.56 7.03 24.51
C ARG A 379 -7.69 7.67 23.12
N GLY A 380 -7.08 8.83 22.95
CA GLY A 380 -7.44 9.84 21.97
C GLY A 380 -7.24 9.56 20.47
N GLY A 381 -6.90 8.34 20.07
CA GLY A 381 -6.94 7.96 18.66
C GLY A 381 -5.89 8.60 17.74
N ILE A 382 -6.07 8.36 16.45
CA ILE A 382 -5.25 8.91 15.35
C ILE A 382 -6.14 9.51 14.28
N HIS A 383 -5.55 10.03 13.20
CA HIS A 383 -6.29 10.62 12.07
C HIS A 383 -7.44 9.73 11.54
N ASN A 384 -7.27 8.40 11.53
CA ASN A 384 -8.33 7.48 11.08
C ASN A 384 -9.55 7.44 12.02
N SER A 385 -9.46 7.95 13.23
CA SER A 385 -10.61 7.99 14.14
C SER A 385 -11.70 8.94 13.69
N VAL A 386 -11.38 9.95 12.88
CA VAL A 386 -12.33 10.93 12.34
C VAL A 386 -12.58 10.76 10.84
N THR A 387 -11.93 9.80 10.19
CA THR A 387 -12.15 9.49 8.77
C THR A 387 -13.02 8.24 8.62
N LYS A 388 -13.62 8.09 7.46
CA LYS A 388 -14.39 6.88 7.12
C LYS A 388 -14.19 6.49 5.68
N ALA A 389 -14.38 5.21 5.38
CA ALA A 389 -14.49 4.73 4.02
C ALA A 389 -15.91 5.02 3.49
N VAL A 390 -16.00 5.71 2.38
CA VAL A 390 -17.25 5.93 1.65
C VAL A 390 -17.17 5.15 0.34
N LEU A 391 -18.09 4.19 0.16
CA LEU A 391 -18.20 3.44 -1.08
C LEU A 391 -19.22 4.12 -1.99
N ASN A 392 -18.75 4.66 -3.12
CA ASN A 392 -19.64 5.08 -4.20
C ASN A 392 -19.99 3.86 -5.05
N PRO A 393 -21.14 3.83 -5.73
CA PRO A 393 -21.50 2.73 -6.64
C PRO A 393 -20.41 2.45 -7.69
N THR A 394 -19.76 3.48 -8.20
CA THR A 394 -18.66 3.37 -9.17
C THR A 394 -17.40 2.70 -8.61
N HIS A 395 -17.18 2.70 -7.30
CA HIS A 395 -16.13 1.92 -6.65
C HIS A 395 -16.39 0.41 -6.73
N MET A 396 -17.64 0.01 -6.78
CA MET A 396 -18.02 -1.40 -6.95
C MET A 396 -17.67 -1.92 -8.34
N ILE A 397 -17.72 -1.07 -9.36
CA ILE A 397 -17.26 -1.40 -10.72
C ILE A 397 -15.76 -1.72 -10.70
N GLY A 398 -14.99 -0.81 -10.09
CA GLY A 398 -13.55 -0.99 -9.94
C GLY A 398 -13.15 -2.04 -8.90
N GLY A 399 -14.04 -2.40 -7.99
CA GLY A 399 -13.76 -3.34 -6.90
C GLY A 399 -13.30 -4.70 -7.38
N TYR A 400 -13.91 -5.20 -8.43
CA TYR A 400 -13.49 -6.45 -9.06
C TYR A 400 -12.10 -6.34 -9.68
N ALA A 401 -11.85 -5.29 -10.44
CA ALA A 401 -10.54 -5.00 -11.00
C ALA A 401 -9.47 -4.82 -9.91
N GLN A 402 -9.84 -4.18 -8.83
CA GLN A 402 -8.95 -3.98 -7.68
C GLN A 402 -8.59 -5.29 -6.99
N LEU A 403 -9.54 -6.20 -6.83
CA LEU A 403 -9.29 -7.54 -6.29
C LEU A 403 -8.39 -8.37 -7.20
N ALA A 404 -8.57 -8.26 -8.51
CA ALA A 404 -7.80 -9.01 -9.50
C ALA A 404 -6.41 -8.43 -9.74
N TYR A 405 -6.25 -7.10 -9.71
CA TYR A 405 -5.03 -6.40 -10.15
C TYR A 405 -4.51 -5.36 -9.15
N SER A 406 -5.07 -5.28 -7.95
CA SER A 406 -4.67 -4.36 -6.89
C SER A 406 -4.79 -2.87 -7.23
N PHE A 407 -5.63 -2.48 -8.18
CA PHE A 407 -5.93 -1.08 -8.48
C PHE A 407 -7.32 -0.87 -9.08
N ASN A 408 -7.86 0.33 -8.88
CA ASN A 408 -9.19 0.70 -9.30
C ASN A 408 -9.14 1.47 -10.63
N TYR A 409 -9.77 0.93 -11.65
CA TYR A 409 -9.85 1.54 -12.97
C TYR A 409 -11.02 2.53 -13.13
N TYR A 410 -12.08 2.37 -12.36
CA TYR A 410 -13.37 3.00 -12.61
C TYR A 410 -13.77 4.03 -11.55
N GLY A 411 -12.98 4.22 -10.53
CA GLY A 411 -13.36 5.06 -9.41
C GLY A 411 -12.48 6.27 -9.21
N THR A 412 -13.03 7.28 -8.56
CA THR A 412 -12.27 8.37 -7.99
C THR A 412 -11.66 7.93 -6.67
N VAL A 413 -10.41 8.29 -6.43
CA VAL A 413 -9.66 7.92 -5.23
C VAL A 413 -9.63 9.10 -4.25
N GLY A 414 -9.73 8.84 -2.96
CA GLY A 414 -9.41 9.81 -1.93
C GLY A 414 -10.58 10.52 -1.28
N SER A 415 -11.83 10.13 -1.57
CA SER A 415 -13.01 10.72 -0.95
C SER A 415 -13.08 10.57 0.58
N ASN A 416 -12.36 9.61 1.14
CA ASN A 416 -12.30 9.36 2.58
C ASN A 416 -11.34 10.30 3.35
N ARG A 417 -10.62 11.17 2.67
CA ARG A 417 -9.67 12.11 3.26
C ARG A 417 -10.12 13.56 3.19
N ASP A 418 -11.31 13.80 2.68
CA ASP A 418 -11.96 15.11 2.63
C ASP A 418 -13.08 15.13 3.67
N GLU A 419 -12.70 15.29 4.92
CA GLU A 419 -13.58 15.22 6.08
C GLU A 419 -13.69 16.57 6.76
N TRP A 420 -14.82 16.82 7.41
CA TRP A 420 -15.01 17.95 8.30
C TRP A 420 -14.91 17.50 9.74
N VAL A 421 -14.27 18.31 10.56
CA VAL A 421 -14.13 18.08 11.99
C VAL A 421 -14.49 19.33 12.78
N ILE A 422 -14.87 19.13 14.03
CA ILE A 422 -14.99 20.19 15.04
C ILE A 422 -13.73 20.17 15.87
N VAL A 423 -13.20 21.34 16.18
CA VAL A 423 -12.02 21.54 17.01
C VAL A 423 -12.39 22.41 18.20
N ARG A 424 -11.97 22.01 19.38
CA ARG A 424 -12.10 22.78 20.61
C ARG A 424 -10.95 22.54 21.56
N LYS A 425 -10.66 23.49 22.45
CA LYS A 425 -9.72 23.29 23.56
C LYS A 425 -10.28 22.24 24.52
N MET A 426 -9.45 21.31 24.95
CA MET A 426 -9.81 20.37 26.02
C MET A 426 -9.88 21.10 27.35
N LYS A 427 -10.85 20.74 28.19
CA LYS A 427 -11.00 21.27 29.53
C LYS A 427 -10.06 20.56 30.51
N ASP A 428 -10.06 19.25 30.43
CA ASP A 428 -9.29 18.38 31.31
C ASP A 428 -8.44 17.41 30.50
N ILE A 429 -7.27 17.07 31.01
CA ILE A 429 -6.33 16.12 30.40
C ILE A 429 -6.29 14.85 31.24
N ASP A 430 -6.99 13.83 30.79
CA ASP A 430 -7.02 12.52 31.43
C ASP A 430 -6.06 11.57 30.71
N TRP A 431 -4.96 11.22 31.34
CA TRP A 431 -3.96 10.31 30.78
C TRP A 431 -4.35 8.85 30.89
N MET A 432 -5.43 8.55 31.58
CA MET A 432 -5.89 7.17 31.82
C MET A 432 -4.80 6.31 32.48
N ASP A 433 -3.97 6.93 33.28
CA ASP A 433 -3.01 6.20 34.09
C ASP A 433 -3.75 5.60 35.28
N GLU A 434 -3.54 4.31 35.54
CA GLU A 434 -4.02 3.72 36.79
C GLU A 434 -3.24 4.36 37.93
N PRO A 435 -3.91 4.67 39.05
CA PRO A 435 -3.19 5.15 40.24
C PRO A 435 -2.14 4.10 40.60
N ALA A 436 -0.93 4.53 40.78
CA ALA A 436 0.12 3.65 41.28
C ALA A 436 -0.37 3.08 42.61
N GLU A 437 -0.55 1.77 42.68
CA GLU A 437 -0.86 1.06 43.93
C GLU A 437 0.30 1.19 44.95
#